data_cc3c2a6f32a1387fa10c41d1de471ec8
#
_entry.id   cc3c2a6f32a1387fa10c41d1de471ec8
#
_cell.length_a   1.000
_cell.length_b   1.000
_cell.length_c   1.000
_cell.angle_alpha   90.00
_cell.angle_beta   90.00
_cell.angle_gamma   90.00
#
_symmetry.space_group_name_H-M   'P 1'
#
loop_
_entity.id
_entity.type
_entity.pdbx_description
1 polymer ?
#
loop_
_entity_poly.entity_id
_entity_poly.type
_entity_poly.pdbx_seq_one_letter_code
_entity_poly.pdbx_strand_id
1 'polypeptide(L)'
;MEKCNYQIGSNELKIHQIASTLALLILANSSSAEDWYPSQFGADDTLGAINHLTAKHVLDAAKLVKTGKTYALGVETGPESPAYPPRSYSMTILQLGDGTGTPLGTNKVTGNDDLMVAWMGVGSQIDGLGHLGKDHVYYNGNKAEDFVKNTGLTKFSIDKIPPIVGRGVLLDMARYLGKPILDEGTAINQAEIDGAAKAQGVVLKKGDIALFHTGWLNI
;
A
#
# COMPACT_ATOMS: atom_id res chain seq x y z
N MET A 1 -44.75 -63.45 -40.33
CA MET A 1 -45.03 -62.20 -39.59
C MET A 1 -44.13 -62.23 -38.36
N GLU A 2 -42.88 -61.72 -38.54
CA GLU A 2 -41.89 -61.61 -37.47
C GLU A 2 -42.07 -60.33 -36.68
N LYS A 3 -42.09 -60.44 -35.37
CA LYS A 3 -42.16 -59.32 -34.47
C LYS A 3 -40.74 -58.85 -34.18
N CYS A 4 -40.40 -57.64 -34.61
CA CYS A 4 -39.15 -56.95 -34.33
C CYS A 4 -39.24 -56.36 -32.89
N ASN A 5 -38.46 -56.90 -31.93
CA ASN A 5 -38.32 -56.34 -30.61
C ASN A 5 -37.15 -55.34 -30.64
N TYR A 6 -37.46 -54.05 -30.44
CA TYR A 6 -36.49 -53.01 -30.28
C TYR A 6 -36.08 -52.90 -28.80
N GLN A 7 -34.79 -53.19 -28.54
CA GLN A 7 -34.21 -52.99 -27.22
C GLN A 7 -33.76 -51.50 -27.09
N ILE A 8 -34.54 -50.73 -26.37
CA ILE A 8 -34.13 -49.40 -25.92
C ILE A 8 -33.71 -49.52 -24.45
N GLY A 9 -32.42 -49.42 -24.17
CA GLY A 9 -32.07 -49.57 -22.77
C GLY A 9 -30.61 -49.42 -22.30
N SER A 10 -29.70 -48.85 -23.10
CA SER A 10 -28.30 -48.68 -22.59
C SER A 10 -27.66 -47.32 -22.84
N ASN A 11 -28.26 -46.44 -23.58
CA ASN A 11 -27.64 -45.13 -23.91
C ASN A 11 -28.11 -43.98 -22.98
N GLU A 12 -29.32 -44.06 -22.42
CA GLU A 12 -29.82 -42.98 -21.54
C GLU A 12 -29.12 -42.95 -20.17
N LEU A 13 -28.73 -44.13 -19.61
CA LEU A 13 -27.99 -44.15 -18.32
C LEU A 13 -26.59 -43.55 -18.41
N LYS A 14 -25.92 -43.68 -19.54
CA LYS A 14 -24.60 -43.11 -19.76
C LYS A 14 -24.60 -41.60 -19.93
N ILE A 15 -25.65 -41.04 -20.53
CA ILE A 15 -25.80 -39.60 -20.73
C ILE A 15 -26.09 -38.89 -19.41
N HIS A 16 -26.88 -39.49 -18.52
CA HIS A 16 -27.18 -38.93 -17.20
C HIS A 16 -25.92 -38.95 -16.25
N GLN A 17 -25.11 -39.99 -16.32
CA GLN A 17 -23.86 -40.05 -15.56
C GLN A 17 -22.81 -39.04 -16.03
N ILE A 18 -22.68 -38.83 -17.34
CA ILE A 18 -21.76 -37.85 -17.90
C ILE A 18 -22.22 -36.42 -17.55
N ALA A 19 -23.51 -36.14 -17.63
CA ALA A 19 -24.07 -34.82 -17.27
C ALA A 19 -23.91 -34.51 -15.77
N SER A 20 -24.10 -35.53 -14.89
CA SER A 20 -23.90 -35.36 -13.45
C SER A 20 -22.41 -35.15 -13.07
N THR A 21 -21.49 -35.82 -13.75
CA THR A 21 -20.04 -35.65 -13.51
C THR A 21 -19.55 -34.30 -14.04
N LEU A 22 -20.10 -33.81 -15.16
CA LEU A 22 -19.77 -32.49 -15.69
C LEU A 22 -20.33 -31.36 -14.81
N ALA A 23 -21.54 -31.52 -14.26
CA ALA A 23 -22.12 -30.56 -13.30
C ALA A 23 -21.34 -30.50 -11.98
N LEU A 24 -20.82 -31.64 -11.48
CA LEU A 24 -19.97 -31.66 -10.29
C LEU A 24 -18.58 -31.00 -10.54
N LEU A 25 -18.02 -31.15 -11.76
CA LEU A 25 -16.75 -30.52 -12.14
C LEU A 25 -16.89 -28.99 -12.34
N ILE A 26 -18.06 -28.51 -12.75
CA ILE A 26 -18.33 -27.05 -12.88
C ILE A 26 -18.52 -26.40 -11.50
N LEU A 27 -19.06 -27.12 -10.53
CA LEU A 27 -19.21 -26.65 -9.14
C LEU A 27 -17.87 -26.64 -8.37
N ALA A 28 -16.87 -27.44 -8.78
CA ALA A 28 -15.55 -27.48 -8.15
C ALA A 28 -14.60 -26.34 -8.64
N ASN A 29 -14.99 -25.61 -9.70
CA ASN A 29 -14.27 -24.47 -10.22
C ASN A 29 -14.89 -23.11 -9.88
N SER A 30 -15.81 -23.02 -8.93
CA SER A 30 -16.04 -21.79 -8.19
C SER A 30 -14.86 -21.59 -7.26
N SER A 31 -13.69 -21.31 -7.89
CA SER A 31 -12.52 -20.84 -7.18
C SER A 31 -12.92 -19.61 -6.39
N SER A 32 -12.78 -19.71 -5.09
CA SER A 32 -12.42 -18.64 -4.18
C SER A 32 -12.51 -17.25 -4.80
N ALA A 33 -13.62 -16.54 -4.63
CA ALA A 33 -13.54 -15.13 -4.44
C ALA A 33 -12.36 -14.93 -3.47
N GLU A 34 -11.37 -14.14 -3.85
CA GLU A 34 -10.22 -13.87 -3.01
C GLU A 34 -10.75 -13.40 -1.66
N ASP A 35 -10.67 -14.25 -0.63
CA ASP A 35 -11.07 -13.94 0.75
C ASP A 35 -10.04 -12.99 1.38
N TRP A 36 -9.82 -11.82 0.75
CA TRP A 36 -8.93 -10.80 1.29
C TRP A 36 -9.63 -9.88 2.31
N TYR A 37 -10.92 -10.10 2.51
CA TYR A 37 -11.70 -9.47 3.56
C TYR A 37 -12.78 -10.45 4.09
N PRO A 38 -13.24 -10.30 5.37
CA PRO A 38 -12.80 -9.28 6.29
C PRO A 38 -11.35 -9.46 6.74
N SER A 39 -10.75 -8.36 7.21
CA SER A 39 -9.42 -8.36 7.79
C SER A 39 -9.33 -9.29 9.02
N GLN A 40 -8.13 -9.86 9.26
CA GLN A 40 -7.85 -10.61 10.50
C GLN A 40 -8.06 -9.78 11.78
N PHE A 41 -8.14 -8.46 11.65
CA PHE A 41 -8.38 -7.53 12.77
C PHE A 41 -9.86 -7.17 12.94
N GLY A 42 -10.75 -7.79 12.15
CA GLY A 42 -12.19 -7.58 12.17
C GLY A 42 -12.72 -6.73 11.01
N ALA A 43 -14.04 -6.84 10.79
CA ALA A 43 -14.70 -6.18 9.66
C ALA A 43 -14.69 -4.65 9.73
N ASP A 44 -14.63 -4.09 10.93
CA ASP A 44 -14.63 -2.64 11.16
C ASP A 44 -13.21 -2.05 11.27
N ASP A 45 -12.16 -2.89 11.12
CA ASP A 45 -10.79 -2.42 11.23
C ASP A 45 -10.43 -1.42 10.12
N THR A 46 -9.71 -0.37 10.51
CA THR A 46 -9.24 0.71 9.62
C THR A 46 -7.72 0.93 9.65
N LEU A 47 -6.99 0.13 10.44
CA LEU A 47 -5.56 0.31 10.68
C LEU A 47 -4.69 -0.77 10.03
N GLY A 48 -5.26 -1.93 9.70
CA GLY A 48 -4.51 -3.03 9.08
C GLY A 48 -3.31 -3.48 9.89
N ALA A 49 -2.16 -3.63 9.25
CA ALA A 49 -0.93 -4.12 9.90
C ALA A 49 -0.41 -3.23 11.05
N ILE A 50 -0.85 -1.97 11.15
CA ILE A 50 -0.52 -1.07 12.26
C ILE A 50 -1.01 -1.65 13.60
N ASN A 51 -2.07 -2.45 13.59
CA ASN A 51 -2.56 -3.16 14.78
C ASN A 51 -1.52 -4.11 15.41
N HIS A 52 -0.46 -4.46 14.71
CA HIS A 52 0.64 -5.22 15.29
C HIS A 52 1.58 -4.38 16.16
N LEU A 53 1.55 -3.05 16.03
CA LEU A 53 2.40 -2.16 16.82
C LEU A 53 1.84 -1.99 18.24
N THR A 54 2.71 -2.16 19.22
CA THR A 54 2.39 -2.05 20.64
C THR A 54 3.47 -1.25 21.36
N ALA A 55 3.21 -0.82 22.58
CA ALA A 55 4.21 -0.16 23.42
C ALA A 55 5.51 -0.97 23.56
N LYS A 56 5.40 -2.32 23.53
CA LYS A 56 6.58 -3.20 23.56
C LYS A 56 7.47 -3.02 22.33
N HIS A 57 6.88 -2.85 21.15
CA HIS A 57 7.64 -2.62 19.91
C HIS A 57 8.41 -1.29 19.97
N VAL A 58 7.81 -0.24 20.54
CA VAL A 58 8.49 1.05 20.78
C VAL A 58 9.68 0.88 21.71
N LEU A 59 9.48 0.20 22.84
CA LEU A 59 10.57 -0.05 23.81
C LEU A 59 11.69 -0.91 23.21
N ASP A 60 11.34 -1.92 22.42
CA ASP A 60 12.33 -2.78 21.77
C ASP A 60 13.08 -2.05 20.67
N ALA A 61 12.41 -1.21 19.88
CA ALA A 61 13.03 -0.38 18.86
C ALA A 61 14.02 0.62 19.48
N ALA A 62 13.67 1.27 20.58
CA ALA A 62 14.55 2.20 21.29
C ALA A 62 15.89 1.55 21.74
N LYS A 63 15.87 0.25 22.11
CA LYS A 63 17.09 -0.50 22.49
C LYS A 63 18.04 -0.76 21.32
N LEU A 64 17.58 -0.61 20.06
CA LEU A 64 18.40 -0.79 18.87
C LEU A 64 19.33 0.39 18.60
N VAL A 65 19.04 1.55 19.16
CA VAL A 65 19.89 2.75 19.01
C VAL A 65 21.20 2.53 19.78
N LYS A 66 22.32 2.44 19.03
CA LYS A 66 23.66 2.20 19.61
C LYS A 66 24.61 3.37 19.41
N THR A 67 24.53 4.04 18.27
CA THR A 67 25.49 5.09 17.89
C THR A 67 24.83 6.47 17.76
N GLY A 68 23.49 6.56 17.84
CA GLY A 68 22.76 7.80 17.60
C GLY A 68 22.80 8.29 16.14
N LYS A 69 23.32 7.47 15.21
CA LYS A 69 23.33 7.83 13.79
C LYS A 69 21.92 7.88 13.24
N THR A 70 21.59 8.96 12.53
CA THR A 70 20.30 9.17 11.87
C THR A 70 20.46 9.11 10.36
N TYR A 71 19.37 8.80 9.65
CA TYR A 71 19.32 8.71 8.20
C TYR A 71 18.08 9.45 7.72
N ALA A 72 18.28 10.43 6.82
CA ALA A 72 17.18 11.05 6.09
C ALA A 72 16.76 10.12 4.95
N LEU A 73 15.54 9.62 5.00
CA LEU A 73 14.99 8.73 3.97
C LEU A 73 14.02 9.43 3.03
N GLY A 74 13.59 10.67 3.37
CA GLY A 74 12.76 11.49 2.50
C GLY A 74 13.58 12.13 1.39
N VAL A 75 12.95 12.33 0.23
CA VAL A 75 13.50 13.16 -0.84
C VAL A 75 13.09 14.61 -0.63
N GLU A 76 13.91 15.55 -1.12
CA GLU A 76 13.54 16.95 -1.16
C GLU A 76 12.29 17.11 -2.04
N THR A 77 11.30 17.84 -1.54
CA THR A 77 10.05 18.08 -2.25
C THR A 77 9.97 19.52 -2.69
N GLY A 78 9.86 19.76 -3.98
CA GLY A 78 9.85 21.07 -4.59
C GLY A 78 9.34 21.05 -6.03
N PRO A 79 9.44 22.19 -6.75
CA PRO A 79 8.96 22.29 -8.12
C PRO A 79 9.61 21.30 -9.10
N GLU A 80 10.85 20.91 -8.83
CA GLU A 80 11.65 20.00 -9.67
C GLU A 80 11.52 18.54 -9.26
N SER A 81 10.72 18.21 -8.21
CA SER A 81 10.53 16.83 -7.78
C SER A 81 9.81 16.04 -8.87
N PRO A 82 10.32 14.87 -9.27
CA PRO A 82 9.67 14.02 -10.26
C PRO A 82 8.26 13.61 -9.78
N ALA A 83 7.29 13.72 -10.70
CA ALA A 83 5.91 13.31 -10.42
C ALA A 83 5.21 12.87 -11.71
N TYR A 84 4.32 11.90 -11.62
CA TYR A 84 3.48 11.51 -12.76
C TYR A 84 2.46 12.62 -13.09
N PRO A 85 2.37 13.04 -14.37
CA PRO A 85 1.36 14.01 -14.78
C PRO A 85 -0.08 13.55 -14.43
N PRO A 86 -0.98 14.45 -14.03
CA PRO A 86 -0.85 15.92 -13.99
C PRO A 86 -0.33 16.48 -12.66
N ARG A 87 0.31 15.66 -11.81
CA ARG A 87 0.77 16.08 -10.49
C ARG A 87 1.77 17.22 -10.60
N SER A 88 1.63 18.22 -9.74
CA SER A 88 2.47 19.41 -9.74
C SER A 88 2.68 19.93 -8.32
N TYR A 89 3.67 20.76 -8.16
CA TYR A 89 4.02 21.46 -6.94
C TYR A 89 4.26 22.94 -7.26
N SER A 90 3.75 23.83 -6.42
CA SER A 90 3.99 25.27 -6.52
C SER A 90 4.13 25.85 -5.11
N MET A 91 5.07 26.74 -4.93
CA MET A 91 5.29 27.47 -3.69
C MET A 91 5.41 28.96 -4.00
N THR A 92 4.81 29.79 -3.16
CA THR A 92 4.91 31.25 -3.22
C THR A 92 5.26 31.76 -1.83
N ILE A 93 6.31 32.57 -1.75
CA ILE A 93 6.70 33.24 -0.52
C ILE A 93 5.99 34.58 -0.45
N LEU A 94 5.25 34.80 0.62
CA LEU A 94 4.49 36.01 0.90
C LEU A 94 5.15 36.75 2.06
N GLN A 95 5.49 38.01 1.85
CA GLN A 95 5.98 38.89 2.92
C GLN A 95 4.81 39.62 3.59
N LEU A 96 4.91 39.81 4.89
CA LEU A 96 3.90 40.57 5.65
C LEU A 96 3.84 42.03 5.22
N GLY A 97 2.66 42.62 5.31
CA GLY A 97 2.41 43.99 4.93
C GLY A 97 2.06 44.13 3.45
N ASP A 98 2.76 45.01 2.77
CA ASP A 98 2.55 45.35 1.35
C ASP A 98 3.26 44.38 0.36
N GLY A 99 3.80 43.27 0.84
CA GLY A 99 4.59 42.32 0.04
C GLY A 99 6.05 42.76 -0.17
N THR A 100 6.44 43.93 0.31
CA THR A 100 7.82 44.43 0.29
C THR A 100 8.51 44.24 1.65
N GLY A 101 7.81 43.60 2.60
CA GLY A 101 8.33 43.34 3.93
C GLY A 101 8.30 44.55 4.85
N THR A 102 7.28 45.40 4.77
CA THR A 102 7.10 46.52 5.69
C THR A 102 7.04 46.02 7.14
N PRO A 103 7.98 46.46 8.01
CA PRO A 103 8.03 45.98 9.38
C PRO A 103 6.77 46.37 10.19
N LEU A 104 6.26 45.43 10.97
CA LEU A 104 5.06 45.58 11.79
C LEU A 104 5.37 46.03 13.19
N GLY A 105 4.58 46.97 13.69
CA GLY A 105 4.60 47.45 15.08
C GLY A 105 5.85 48.25 15.43
N THR A 106 5.97 48.59 16.73
CA THR A 106 7.09 49.38 17.26
C THR A 106 8.39 48.63 17.32
N ASN A 107 8.32 47.31 17.45
CA ASN A 107 9.48 46.39 17.47
C ASN A 107 9.95 45.98 16.06
N LYS A 108 9.31 46.53 15.01
CA LYS A 108 9.75 46.34 13.61
C LYS A 108 9.83 44.87 13.17
N VAL A 109 8.86 44.05 13.56
CA VAL A 109 8.81 42.63 13.14
C VAL A 109 8.61 42.53 11.64
N THR A 110 9.40 41.63 11.02
CA THR A 110 9.22 41.18 9.62
C THR A 110 9.05 39.67 9.61
N GLY A 111 8.43 39.14 8.58
CA GLY A 111 8.23 37.70 8.42
C GLY A 111 7.89 37.33 6.99
N ASN A 112 8.07 36.05 6.69
CA ASN A 112 7.67 35.45 5.42
C ASN A 112 6.74 34.29 5.70
N ASP A 113 5.67 34.15 4.91
CA ASP A 113 4.76 33.04 4.91
C ASP A 113 4.87 32.23 3.63
N ASP A 114 4.68 30.93 3.72
CA ASP A 114 4.78 29.99 2.63
C ASP A 114 3.40 29.50 2.20
N LEU A 115 2.97 29.88 1.00
CA LEU A 115 1.79 29.32 0.37
C LEU A 115 2.20 28.16 -0.54
N MET A 116 1.77 26.94 -0.21
CA MET A 116 2.02 25.76 -1.02
C MET A 116 0.73 25.26 -1.67
N VAL A 117 0.80 24.99 -2.97
CA VAL A 117 -0.22 24.25 -3.73
C VAL A 117 0.44 23.05 -4.35
N ALA A 118 0.10 21.86 -3.89
CA ALA A 118 0.75 20.65 -4.35
C ALA A 118 -0.18 19.45 -4.33
N TRP A 119 0.10 18.50 -5.21
CA TRP A 119 -0.43 17.14 -5.07
C TRP A 119 0.35 16.41 -3.98
N MET A 120 -0.34 15.72 -3.06
CA MET A 120 0.31 14.97 -1.98
C MET A 120 1.22 13.85 -2.48
N GLY A 121 1.06 13.41 -3.72
CA GLY A 121 1.91 12.41 -4.36
C GLY A 121 3.15 12.98 -5.07
N VAL A 122 3.58 14.21 -4.75
CA VAL A 122 4.86 14.77 -5.20
C VAL A 122 5.91 14.57 -4.10
N GLY A 123 7.03 13.90 -4.43
CA GLY A 123 8.09 13.61 -3.46
C GLY A 123 7.74 12.49 -2.48
N SER A 124 8.30 12.56 -1.27
CA SER A 124 8.02 11.58 -0.21
C SER A 124 6.62 11.76 0.34
N GLN A 125 5.88 10.65 0.47
CA GLN A 125 4.48 10.65 0.87
C GLN A 125 4.14 9.47 1.79
N ILE A 126 2.98 9.52 2.43
CA ILE A 126 2.38 8.41 3.14
C ILE A 126 1.00 8.11 2.53
N ASP A 127 0.78 6.87 2.12
CA ASP A 127 -0.48 6.39 1.58
C ASP A 127 -1.20 5.53 2.63
N GLY A 128 -2.48 5.83 2.85
CA GLY A 128 -3.33 5.05 3.73
C GLY A 128 -4.08 3.95 2.99
N LEU A 129 -4.82 3.13 3.76
CA LEU A 129 -5.59 2.00 3.25
C LEU A 129 -6.76 2.40 2.32
N GLY A 130 -7.08 3.68 2.22
CA GLY A 130 -8.05 4.23 1.28
C GLY A 130 -7.46 4.74 -0.03
N HIS A 131 -6.12 4.60 -0.24
CA HIS A 131 -5.47 5.14 -1.45
C HIS A 131 -5.61 4.20 -2.65
N LEU A 132 -5.38 2.91 -2.48
CA LEU A 132 -5.45 1.92 -3.55
C LEU A 132 -6.55 0.89 -3.26
N GLY A 133 -7.27 0.50 -4.31
CA GLY A 133 -8.31 -0.52 -4.29
C GLY A 133 -8.35 -1.30 -5.60
N LYS A 134 -9.15 -2.35 -5.65
CA LYS A 134 -9.43 -3.16 -6.83
C LYS A 134 -10.92 -3.05 -7.14
N ASP A 135 -11.30 -2.68 -8.35
CA ASP A 135 -12.69 -2.55 -8.79
C ASP A 135 -13.54 -1.67 -7.83
N HIS A 136 -12.95 -0.54 -7.38
CA HIS A 136 -13.55 0.38 -6.38
C HIS A 136 -13.81 -0.23 -5.00
N VAL A 137 -13.26 -1.40 -4.71
CA VAL A 137 -13.25 -2.02 -3.38
C VAL A 137 -11.87 -1.83 -2.74
N TYR A 138 -11.85 -1.29 -1.54
CA TYR A 138 -10.67 -0.93 -0.77
C TYR A 138 -10.54 -1.84 0.45
N TYR A 139 -9.55 -1.56 1.28
CA TYR A 139 -9.27 -2.34 2.47
C TYR A 139 -10.54 -2.73 3.21
N ASN A 140 -10.57 -4.00 3.62
CA ASN A 140 -11.67 -4.60 4.40
C ASN A 140 -13.03 -4.58 3.69
N GLY A 141 -13.04 -4.61 2.34
CA GLY A 141 -14.25 -4.68 1.54
C GLY A 141 -15.04 -3.36 1.43
N ASN A 142 -14.47 -2.23 1.89
CA ASN A 142 -15.15 -0.95 1.82
C ASN A 142 -15.20 -0.43 0.37
N LYS A 143 -16.37 0.03 -0.06
CA LYS A 143 -16.56 0.59 -1.39
C LYS A 143 -16.24 2.08 -1.42
N ALA A 144 -15.65 2.56 -2.53
CA ALA A 144 -15.30 3.97 -2.69
C ALA A 144 -16.51 4.90 -2.45
N GLU A 145 -17.68 4.55 -2.96
CA GLU A 145 -18.91 5.34 -2.84
C GLU A 145 -19.32 5.65 -1.40
N ASP A 146 -18.95 4.76 -0.46
CA ASP A 146 -19.31 4.89 0.95
C ASP A 146 -18.42 5.91 1.68
N PHE A 147 -17.13 5.98 1.36
CA PHE A 147 -16.18 6.74 2.17
C PHE A 147 -15.40 7.83 1.43
N VAL A 148 -15.35 7.84 0.10
CA VAL A 148 -14.65 8.88 -0.68
C VAL A 148 -15.59 10.07 -0.91
N LYS A 149 -15.18 11.26 -0.47
CA LYS A 149 -15.90 12.52 -0.68
C LYS A 149 -14.94 13.55 -1.26
N ASN A 150 -15.45 14.53 -1.99
CA ASN A 150 -14.63 15.61 -2.57
C ASN A 150 -13.87 16.44 -1.51
N THR A 151 -14.32 16.39 -0.27
CA THR A 151 -13.71 17.10 0.87
C THR A 151 -12.74 16.23 1.67
N GLY A 152 -12.56 14.97 1.28
CA GLY A 152 -11.66 14.03 1.97
C GLY A 152 -12.29 12.66 2.18
N LEU A 153 -11.56 11.79 2.86
CA LEU A 153 -11.99 10.44 3.18
C LEU A 153 -12.72 10.42 4.54
N THR A 154 -13.86 9.73 4.63
CA THR A 154 -14.58 9.51 5.89
C THR A 154 -14.09 8.27 6.65
N LYS A 155 -13.35 7.37 5.97
CA LYS A 155 -12.61 6.24 6.53
C LYS A 155 -11.19 6.23 5.97
N PHE A 156 -10.25 5.59 6.65
CA PHE A 156 -8.86 5.38 6.22
C PHE A 156 -8.06 6.67 6.02
N SER A 157 -8.50 7.77 6.60
CA SER A 157 -7.80 9.05 6.57
C SER A 157 -6.50 8.96 7.39
N ILE A 158 -5.41 9.54 6.86
CA ILE A 158 -4.07 9.48 7.46
C ILE A 158 -4.02 10.08 8.86
N ASP A 159 -4.82 11.11 9.14
CA ASP A 159 -4.89 11.74 10.47
C ASP A 159 -5.40 10.81 11.58
N LYS A 160 -5.97 9.68 11.23
CA LYS A 160 -6.42 8.64 12.18
C LYS A 160 -5.37 7.56 12.44
N ILE A 161 -4.28 7.57 11.70
CA ILE A 161 -3.17 6.64 11.92
C ILE A 161 -2.36 7.10 13.14
N PRO A 162 -2.17 6.24 14.16
CA PRO A 162 -1.34 6.58 15.31
C PRO A 162 0.14 6.69 14.88
N PRO A 163 1.01 7.32 15.71
CA PRO A 163 2.44 7.33 15.45
C PRO A 163 3.00 5.93 15.23
N ILE A 164 3.74 5.74 14.14
CA ILE A 164 4.34 4.47 13.76
C ILE A 164 5.77 4.45 14.30
N VAL A 165 6.04 3.60 15.30
CA VAL A 165 7.36 3.39 15.87
C VAL A 165 7.63 1.91 15.99
N GLY A 166 8.72 1.45 15.38
CA GLY A 166 9.07 0.03 15.36
C GLY A 166 10.50 -0.19 14.87
N ARG A 167 10.89 -1.45 14.77
CA ARG A 167 12.16 -1.84 14.17
C ARG A 167 12.05 -1.70 12.64
N GLY A 168 12.94 -0.90 12.03
CA GLY A 168 13.12 -0.87 10.58
C GLY A 168 13.99 -2.05 10.12
N VAL A 169 13.59 -2.72 9.05
CA VAL A 169 14.38 -3.77 8.38
C VAL A 169 14.53 -3.38 6.92
N LEU A 170 15.76 -3.04 6.52
CA LEU A 170 16.08 -2.71 5.14
C LEU A 170 16.29 -3.99 4.33
N LEU A 171 15.54 -4.16 3.27
CA LEU A 171 15.69 -5.19 2.25
C LEU A 171 16.23 -4.55 0.98
N ASP A 172 17.47 -4.84 0.63
CA ASP A 172 18.11 -4.34 -0.59
C ASP A 172 17.68 -5.20 -1.79
N MET A 173 16.50 -4.86 -2.33
CA MET A 173 15.90 -5.59 -3.44
C MET A 173 16.69 -5.42 -4.72
N ALA A 174 17.26 -4.24 -4.97
CA ALA A 174 18.09 -3.97 -6.12
C ALA A 174 19.30 -4.91 -6.13
N ARG A 175 20.02 -5.00 -5.02
CA ARG A 175 21.16 -5.92 -4.86
C ARG A 175 20.74 -7.39 -4.97
N TYR A 176 19.63 -7.78 -4.33
CA TYR A 176 19.14 -9.16 -4.35
C TYR A 176 18.78 -9.61 -5.77
N LEU A 177 18.17 -8.75 -6.57
CA LEU A 177 17.80 -9.01 -7.96
C LEU A 177 18.93 -8.72 -8.96
N GLY A 178 20.13 -8.34 -8.48
CA GLY A 178 21.32 -8.14 -9.30
C GLY A 178 21.28 -6.91 -10.19
N LYS A 179 20.55 -5.87 -9.80
CA LYS A 179 20.39 -4.62 -10.57
C LYS A 179 20.78 -3.40 -9.72
N PRO A 180 21.39 -2.36 -10.31
CA PRO A 180 21.62 -1.09 -9.60
C PRO A 180 20.30 -0.35 -9.32
N ILE A 181 19.36 -0.41 -10.25
CA ILE A 181 18.01 0.16 -10.18
C ILE A 181 17.05 -0.88 -10.74
N LEU A 182 15.94 -1.12 -10.07
CA LEU A 182 14.92 -2.05 -10.56
C LEU A 182 14.16 -1.44 -11.74
N ASP A 183 13.81 -2.27 -12.71
CA ASP A 183 12.97 -1.86 -13.84
C ASP A 183 11.56 -1.53 -13.35
N GLU A 184 10.90 -0.62 -14.06
CA GLU A 184 9.49 -0.35 -13.87
C GLU A 184 8.68 -1.67 -14.01
N GLY A 185 7.70 -1.87 -13.12
CA GLY A 185 6.88 -3.08 -13.10
C GLY A 185 7.56 -4.32 -12.50
N THR A 186 8.79 -4.21 -11.96
CA THR A 186 9.42 -5.32 -11.24
C THR A 186 8.56 -5.71 -10.04
N ALA A 187 8.04 -6.94 -10.04
CA ALA A 187 7.24 -7.47 -8.94
C ALA A 187 8.11 -7.82 -7.73
N ILE A 188 7.69 -7.40 -6.55
CA ILE A 188 8.28 -7.79 -5.26
C ILE A 188 7.19 -8.50 -4.47
N ASN A 189 7.15 -9.82 -4.59
CA ASN A 189 6.19 -10.69 -3.92
C ASN A 189 6.81 -11.36 -2.70
N GLN A 190 6.07 -12.25 -2.06
CA GLN A 190 6.52 -13.00 -0.88
C GLN A 190 7.86 -13.71 -1.13
N ALA A 191 8.03 -14.34 -2.30
CA ALA A 191 9.23 -15.09 -2.62
C ALA A 191 10.48 -14.19 -2.70
N GLU A 192 10.36 -13.01 -3.31
CA GLU A 192 11.44 -12.04 -3.41
C GLU A 192 11.78 -11.45 -2.03
N ILE A 193 10.77 -11.17 -1.20
CA ILE A 193 10.94 -10.66 0.17
C ILE A 193 11.68 -11.69 1.03
N ASP A 194 11.21 -12.94 1.05
CA ASP A 194 11.81 -14.01 1.82
C ASP A 194 13.23 -14.35 1.33
N GLY A 195 13.44 -14.31 0.01
CA GLY A 195 14.75 -14.51 -0.61
C GLY A 195 15.76 -13.43 -0.23
N ALA A 196 15.36 -12.18 -0.30
CA ALA A 196 16.20 -11.04 0.09
C ALA A 196 16.54 -11.06 1.59
N ALA A 197 15.54 -11.32 2.44
CA ALA A 197 15.73 -11.44 3.88
C ALA A 197 16.72 -12.57 4.22
N LYS A 198 16.57 -13.75 3.59
CA LYS A 198 17.49 -14.88 3.74
C LYS A 198 18.91 -14.55 3.27
N ALA A 199 19.04 -13.92 2.11
CA ALA A 199 20.34 -13.54 1.55
C ALA A 199 21.07 -12.52 2.43
N GLN A 200 20.34 -11.63 3.11
CA GLN A 200 20.89 -10.65 4.04
C GLN A 200 21.06 -11.17 5.47
N GLY A 201 20.62 -12.40 5.77
CA GLY A 201 20.68 -12.96 7.12
C GLY A 201 19.77 -12.27 8.12
N VAL A 202 18.67 -11.68 7.67
CA VAL A 202 17.68 -10.99 8.51
C VAL A 202 16.39 -11.79 8.60
N VAL A 203 15.68 -11.61 9.72
CA VAL A 203 14.37 -12.22 9.96
C VAL A 203 13.35 -11.12 10.19
N LEU A 204 12.31 -11.11 9.36
CA LEU A 204 11.15 -10.23 9.53
C LEU A 204 10.24 -10.77 10.64
N LYS A 205 9.71 -9.87 11.43
CA LYS A 205 8.81 -10.17 12.56
C LYS A 205 7.56 -9.31 12.47
N LYS A 206 6.49 -9.76 13.09
CA LYS A 206 5.29 -8.93 13.24
C LYS A 206 5.63 -7.62 13.95
N GLY A 207 5.14 -6.50 13.40
CA GLY A 207 5.44 -5.16 13.89
C GLY A 207 6.76 -4.56 13.39
N ASP A 208 7.50 -5.23 12.51
CA ASP A 208 8.61 -4.61 11.81
C ASP A 208 8.12 -3.66 10.70
N ILE A 209 8.92 -2.66 10.42
CA ILE A 209 8.75 -1.74 9.30
C ILE A 209 9.69 -2.20 8.19
N ALA A 210 9.15 -2.85 7.14
CA ALA A 210 9.96 -3.28 5.99
C ALA A 210 10.28 -2.07 5.10
N LEU A 211 11.56 -1.86 4.81
CA LEU A 211 12.07 -0.81 3.92
C LEU A 211 12.65 -1.49 2.67
N PHE A 212 12.13 -1.17 1.50
CA PHE A 212 12.59 -1.75 0.24
C PHE A 212 13.50 -0.77 -0.49
N HIS A 213 14.78 -1.11 -0.65
CA HIS A 213 15.71 -0.37 -1.49
C HIS A 213 15.62 -0.89 -2.92
N THR A 214 15.10 -0.05 -3.82
CA THR A 214 14.88 -0.37 -5.23
C THR A 214 15.93 0.26 -6.15
N GLY A 215 16.78 1.12 -5.61
CA GLY A 215 17.78 1.89 -6.36
C GLY A 215 17.26 3.23 -6.91
N TRP A 216 15.96 3.47 -6.94
CA TRP A 216 15.36 4.67 -7.55
C TRP A 216 15.76 6.00 -6.91
N LEU A 217 16.20 6.00 -5.66
CA LEU A 217 16.73 7.23 -5.02
C LEU A 217 18.15 7.60 -5.46
N ASN A 218 18.77 6.83 -6.36
CA ASN A 218 20.10 7.06 -6.87
C ASN A 218 20.10 7.71 -8.27
N ILE A 219 18.94 8.17 -8.74
CA ILE A 219 18.78 8.79 -10.05
C ILE A 219 18.92 10.31 -9.93
#